data_758987438ea76d86da83ce3eae016003
#
_entry.id   758987438ea76d86da83ce3eae016003
#
_cell.length_a   1.000
_cell.length_b   1.000
_cell.length_c   1.000
_cell.angle_alpha   90.00
_cell.angle_beta   90.00
_cell.angle_gamma   90.00
#
_symmetry.space_group_name_H-M   'P 1'
#
loop_
_entity.id
_entity.type
_entity.pdbx_description
1 polymer ?
#
loop_
_entity_poly.entity_id
_entity_poly.type
_entity_poly.pdbx_seq_one_letter_code
_entity_poly.pdbx_strand_id
1 'polypeptide(L)'
;AVTLVMPRYRVVHAAGRGGRRLPLTMGGRAFEVGLVEVPHGPRERVVLVECDELYDREGLYGAGGQDHPDNAVRFGVLSRAALEYAVGLESPPSIVHAHDWQTGLVPVLLRTRYSADPVWRRIPSLFTIHNLAYQGVFPAETLSALDLGSELLSIDGLEFWNQVSFLKGGINFADTLTTVSPAYAREIRTPEYGEGLEGLLVHRQHVLTGILNGIDTDTWNPWTDPYLPAPFSAADLGGKRFAKRAVLTRYGLPDDATAMARPLIGMVSRLVGQKGLDLVWEGRGALAAMDAAFVVLGSGERRYEEMWRDLAAAHPTRIGVRVGFDEGLAHLIEGGADLFLMPSRFEPCGLNQM
;
A
#
# COMPACT_ATOMS: atom_id res chain seq x y z
N ALA A 1 -10.81 -17.13 -13.66
CA ALA A 1 -11.32 -15.76 -13.54
C ALA A 1 -10.93 -15.20 -12.17
N VAL A 2 -10.67 -13.91 -12.08
CA VAL A 2 -10.36 -13.21 -10.85
C VAL A 2 -11.44 -12.17 -10.59
N THR A 3 -11.88 -12.05 -9.33
CA THR A 3 -12.75 -10.97 -8.88
C THR A 3 -12.02 -10.20 -7.79
N LEU A 4 -11.70 -8.93 -8.06
CA LEU A 4 -11.14 -8.00 -7.09
C LEU A 4 -12.30 -7.27 -6.39
N VAL A 5 -12.34 -7.31 -5.06
CA VAL A 5 -13.33 -6.57 -4.27
C VAL A 5 -12.62 -5.46 -3.50
N MET A 6 -13.09 -4.23 -3.64
CA MET A 6 -12.47 -3.07 -2.98
C MET A 6 -13.50 -1.99 -2.63
N PRO A 7 -13.21 -1.09 -1.69
CA PRO A 7 -14.08 0.03 -1.41
C PRO A 7 -14.18 0.99 -2.62
N ARG A 8 -15.34 1.56 -2.83
CA ARG A 8 -15.49 2.69 -3.73
C ARG A 8 -15.12 3.99 -3.01
N TYR A 9 -13.84 4.26 -2.94
CA TYR A 9 -13.35 5.52 -2.39
C TYR A 9 -13.73 6.71 -3.29
N ARG A 10 -13.79 7.91 -2.71
CA ARG A 10 -14.08 9.17 -3.42
C ARG A 10 -13.26 9.36 -4.70
N VAL A 11 -12.02 8.94 -4.70
CA VAL A 11 -11.09 9.05 -5.83
C VAL A 11 -11.33 8.01 -6.93
N VAL A 12 -12.20 7.02 -6.70
CA VAL A 12 -12.50 5.98 -7.69
C VAL A 12 -13.64 6.45 -8.60
N HIS A 13 -13.28 6.94 -9.76
CA HIS A 13 -14.22 7.39 -10.78
C HIS A 13 -14.60 6.22 -11.72
N ALA A 14 -15.46 5.32 -11.25
CA ALA A 14 -16.01 4.26 -12.10
C ALA A 14 -17.39 4.65 -12.63
N ALA A 15 -17.70 4.23 -13.86
CA ALA A 15 -19.01 4.41 -14.45
C ALA A 15 -20.09 3.61 -13.69
N GLY A 16 -21.23 4.21 -13.46
CA GLY A 16 -22.39 3.61 -12.80
C GLY A 16 -22.42 3.86 -11.28
N ARG A 17 -23.65 4.03 -10.79
CA ARG A 17 -24.03 3.95 -9.37
C ARG A 17 -25.26 3.05 -9.29
N GLY A 18 -25.53 2.45 -8.14
CA GLY A 18 -26.75 1.69 -7.94
C GLY A 18 -26.67 0.23 -8.38
N GLY A 19 -25.53 -0.41 -8.15
CA GLY A 19 -25.38 -1.85 -8.29
C GLY A 19 -26.30 -2.64 -7.33
N ARG A 20 -26.11 -3.96 -7.28
CA ARG A 20 -26.86 -4.85 -6.39
C ARG A 20 -26.79 -4.34 -4.94
N ARG A 21 -27.97 -4.13 -4.32
CA ARG A 21 -28.05 -3.77 -2.91
C ARG A 21 -27.79 -4.98 -2.04
N LEU A 22 -26.95 -4.78 -1.04
CA LEU A 22 -26.63 -5.77 -0.01
C LEU A 22 -26.97 -5.15 1.35
N PRO A 23 -28.13 -5.47 1.95
CA PRO A 23 -28.42 -5.05 3.32
C PRO A 23 -27.47 -5.78 4.27
N LEU A 24 -26.67 -5.03 5.01
CA LEU A 24 -25.69 -5.59 5.94
C LEU A 24 -25.93 -4.99 7.32
N THR A 25 -26.10 -5.86 8.32
CA THR A 25 -26.19 -5.46 9.72
C THR A 25 -24.93 -5.90 10.44
N MET A 26 -24.33 -5.04 11.23
CA MET A 26 -23.13 -5.33 12.00
C MET A 26 -23.09 -4.48 13.27
N GLY A 27 -22.88 -5.09 14.44
CA GLY A 27 -22.92 -4.42 15.73
C GLY A 27 -24.26 -3.74 16.04
N GLY A 28 -25.37 -4.32 15.58
CA GLY A 28 -26.72 -3.73 15.72
C GLY A 28 -26.99 -2.53 14.80
N ARG A 29 -26.05 -2.13 13.95
CA ARG A 29 -26.18 -1.04 12.98
C ARG A 29 -26.40 -1.59 11.58
N ALA A 30 -27.39 -1.05 10.88
CA ALA A 30 -27.63 -1.36 9.47
C ALA A 30 -26.78 -0.47 8.56
N PHE A 31 -26.21 -1.07 7.51
CA PHE A 31 -25.46 -0.40 6.46
C PHE A 31 -26.12 -0.63 5.11
N GLU A 32 -26.32 0.42 4.35
CA GLU A 32 -26.74 0.31 2.96
C GLU A 32 -25.51 0.13 2.05
N VAL A 33 -25.19 -1.11 1.75
CA VAL A 33 -24.07 -1.45 0.89
C VAL A 33 -24.53 -1.66 -0.54
N GLY A 34 -23.90 -1.00 -1.49
CA GLY A 34 -24.03 -1.24 -2.92
C GLY A 34 -22.84 -2.05 -3.44
N LEU A 35 -23.09 -2.93 -4.41
CA LEU A 35 -22.05 -3.70 -5.09
C LEU A 35 -22.10 -3.36 -6.58
N VAL A 36 -21.09 -2.66 -7.08
CA VAL A 36 -20.98 -2.26 -8.48
C VAL A 36 -19.92 -3.10 -9.18
N GLU A 37 -20.32 -3.90 -10.13
CA GLU A 37 -19.40 -4.69 -10.94
C GLU A 37 -18.87 -3.86 -12.12
N VAL A 38 -17.54 -3.79 -12.23
CA VAL A 38 -16.84 -3.12 -13.33
C VAL A 38 -16.01 -4.18 -14.07
N PRO A 39 -16.29 -4.42 -15.35
CA PRO A 39 -15.44 -5.30 -16.16
C PRO A 39 -14.01 -4.76 -16.25
N HIS A 40 -13.02 -5.63 -16.08
CA HIS A 40 -11.60 -5.30 -16.14
C HIS A 40 -10.81 -6.33 -16.97
N GLY A 41 -11.23 -6.56 -18.19
CA GLY A 41 -10.65 -7.58 -19.07
C GLY A 41 -11.50 -8.85 -19.17
N PRO A 42 -11.05 -9.85 -19.95
CA PRO A 42 -11.88 -10.99 -20.35
C PRO A 42 -12.10 -12.02 -19.21
N ARG A 43 -11.26 -11.99 -18.18
CA ARG A 43 -11.33 -12.93 -17.05
C ARG A 43 -11.27 -12.24 -15.70
N GLU A 44 -11.36 -10.92 -15.67
CA GLU A 44 -11.21 -10.08 -14.50
C GLU A 44 -12.40 -9.16 -14.33
N ARG A 45 -12.83 -8.98 -13.11
CA ARG A 45 -13.83 -7.98 -12.73
C ARG A 45 -13.43 -7.30 -11.45
N VAL A 46 -13.80 -6.05 -11.31
CA VAL A 46 -13.69 -5.31 -10.06
C VAL A 46 -15.09 -5.15 -9.49
N VAL A 47 -15.24 -5.44 -8.21
CA VAL A 47 -16.46 -5.19 -7.46
C VAL A 47 -16.19 -4.05 -6.50
N LEU A 48 -16.81 -2.92 -6.73
CA LEU A 48 -16.72 -1.76 -5.88
C LEU A 48 -17.80 -1.84 -4.80
N VAL A 49 -17.37 -1.82 -3.54
CA VAL A 49 -18.25 -1.78 -2.38
C VAL A 49 -18.61 -0.33 -2.09
N GLU A 50 -19.83 0.05 -2.38
CA GLU A 50 -20.37 1.38 -2.10
C GLU A 50 -20.97 1.42 -0.70
N CYS A 51 -20.52 2.36 0.11
CA CYS A 51 -21.15 2.78 1.35
C CYS A 51 -20.65 4.20 1.61
N ASP A 52 -21.38 5.20 1.15
CA ASP A 52 -20.91 6.59 1.11
C ASP A 52 -20.48 7.09 2.49
N GLU A 53 -21.23 6.74 3.54
CA GLU A 53 -20.87 7.10 4.92
C GLU A 53 -19.51 6.57 5.37
N LEU A 54 -19.03 5.47 4.78
CA LEU A 54 -17.77 4.81 5.12
C LEU A 54 -16.64 5.15 4.15
N TYR A 55 -16.93 5.31 2.84
CA TYR A 55 -15.89 5.36 1.82
C TYR A 55 -15.84 6.64 1.00
N ASP A 56 -16.94 7.46 0.94
CA ASP A 56 -16.91 8.75 0.27
C ASP A 56 -16.36 9.85 1.19
N ARG A 57 -15.07 9.71 1.53
CA ARG A 57 -14.36 10.58 2.45
C ARG A 57 -13.03 11.05 1.88
N GLU A 58 -12.47 12.09 2.46
CA GLU A 58 -11.11 12.53 2.20
C GLU A 58 -10.12 11.49 2.73
N GLY A 59 -9.13 11.13 1.92
CA GLY A 59 -8.12 10.13 2.23
C GLY A 59 -8.66 8.69 2.30
N LEU A 60 -7.78 7.72 2.15
CA LEU A 60 -8.16 6.30 2.13
C LEU A 60 -8.35 5.73 3.53
N TYR A 61 -7.46 6.07 4.46
CA TYR A 61 -7.40 5.53 5.82
C TYR A 61 -7.56 6.60 6.88
N GLY A 62 -7.38 7.88 6.52
CA GLY A 62 -7.42 9.02 7.42
C GLY A 62 -7.31 10.33 6.66
N ALA A 63 -7.49 11.43 7.37
CA ALA A 63 -7.35 12.80 6.85
C ALA A 63 -6.62 13.67 7.87
N GLY A 64 -5.90 14.69 7.40
CA GLY A 64 -5.18 15.62 8.28
C GLY A 64 -4.09 14.97 9.15
N GLY A 65 -3.54 13.83 8.73
CA GLY A 65 -2.50 13.09 9.47
C GLY A 65 -3.02 12.21 10.60
N GLN A 66 -4.33 11.99 10.68
CA GLN A 66 -4.98 11.11 11.65
C GLN A 66 -5.83 10.05 10.95
N ASP A 67 -5.83 8.84 11.49
CA ASP A 67 -6.69 7.77 11.01
C ASP A 67 -8.17 8.07 11.24
N HIS A 68 -9.04 7.57 10.36
CA HIS A 68 -10.48 7.61 10.62
C HIS A 68 -10.81 6.74 11.84
N PRO A 69 -11.52 7.27 12.85
CA PRO A 69 -11.77 6.56 14.11
C PRO A 69 -12.64 5.31 13.95
N ASP A 70 -13.37 5.20 12.84
CA ASP A 70 -14.24 4.09 12.50
C ASP A 70 -13.61 3.11 11.49
N ASN A 71 -12.30 3.12 11.31
CA ASN A 71 -11.59 2.22 10.39
C ASN A 71 -11.90 0.73 10.65
N ALA A 72 -12.07 0.33 11.90
CA ALA A 72 -12.47 -1.03 12.23
C ALA A 72 -13.80 -1.42 11.58
N VAL A 73 -14.80 -0.55 11.69
CA VAL A 73 -16.12 -0.75 11.08
C VAL A 73 -16.04 -0.69 9.56
N ARG A 74 -15.31 0.26 9.00
CA ARG A 74 -15.10 0.43 7.55
C ARG A 74 -14.58 -0.87 6.92
N PHE A 75 -13.52 -1.43 7.46
CA PHE A 75 -12.91 -2.64 6.92
C PHE A 75 -13.59 -3.93 7.38
N GLY A 76 -14.33 -3.90 8.47
CA GLY A 76 -15.29 -4.93 8.84
C GLY A 76 -16.42 -5.06 7.81
N VAL A 77 -17.02 -3.94 7.41
CA VAL A 77 -18.05 -3.89 6.35
C VAL A 77 -17.47 -4.37 5.02
N LEU A 78 -16.28 -3.94 4.63
CA LEU A 78 -15.61 -4.43 3.42
C LEU A 78 -15.46 -5.96 3.43
N SER A 79 -14.90 -6.50 4.51
CA SER A 79 -14.66 -7.96 4.65
C SER A 79 -15.95 -8.76 4.57
N ARG A 80 -17.02 -8.27 5.24
CA ARG A 80 -18.36 -8.91 5.19
C ARG A 80 -18.95 -8.79 3.79
N ALA A 81 -18.96 -7.61 3.19
CA ALA A 81 -19.53 -7.38 1.86
C ALA A 81 -18.85 -8.23 0.79
N ALA A 82 -17.52 -8.40 0.86
CA ALA A 82 -16.77 -9.25 -0.06
C ALA A 82 -17.20 -10.72 0.02
N LEU A 83 -17.38 -11.26 1.22
CA LEU A 83 -17.83 -12.62 1.41
C LEU A 83 -19.31 -12.83 1.04
N GLU A 84 -20.19 -11.89 1.43
CA GLU A 84 -21.61 -11.94 1.05
C GLU A 84 -21.82 -11.79 -0.47
N TYR A 85 -20.98 -11.01 -1.14
CA TYR A 85 -20.95 -10.97 -2.61
C TYR A 85 -20.61 -12.35 -3.16
N ALA A 86 -19.55 -12.96 -2.65
CA ALA A 86 -19.06 -14.25 -3.12
C ALA A 86 -20.06 -15.40 -2.83
N VAL A 87 -20.77 -15.37 -1.68
CA VAL A 87 -21.88 -16.31 -1.37
C VAL A 87 -22.99 -16.21 -2.41
N GLY A 88 -23.24 -15.02 -2.93
CA GLY A 88 -24.29 -14.80 -3.96
C GLY A 88 -23.91 -15.19 -5.38
N LEU A 89 -22.71 -15.72 -5.63
CA LEU A 89 -22.30 -16.19 -6.94
C LEU A 89 -22.88 -17.59 -7.24
N GLU A 90 -23.13 -17.88 -8.51
CA GLU A 90 -23.59 -19.19 -8.95
C GLU A 90 -22.62 -20.32 -8.58
N SER A 91 -21.33 -20.01 -8.58
CA SER A 91 -20.26 -20.92 -8.17
C SER A 91 -19.39 -20.28 -7.11
N PRO A 92 -19.09 -20.98 -6.00
CA PRO A 92 -18.19 -20.45 -4.99
C PRO A 92 -16.77 -20.24 -5.54
N PRO A 93 -16.00 -19.29 -5.01
CA PRO A 93 -14.61 -19.12 -5.41
C PRO A 93 -13.77 -20.34 -5.02
N SER A 94 -12.76 -20.66 -5.83
CA SER A 94 -11.82 -21.73 -5.52
C SER A 94 -10.85 -21.34 -4.39
N ILE A 95 -10.56 -20.05 -4.25
CA ILE A 95 -9.64 -19.46 -3.25
C ILE A 95 -10.17 -18.08 -2.89
N VAL A 96 -10.07 -17.73 -1.62
CA VAL A 96 -10.28 -16.35 -1.14
C VAL A 96 -8.91 -15.79 -0.75
N HIS A 97 -8.52 -14.68 -1.39
CA HIS A 97 -7.24 -14.03 -1.17
C HIS A 97 -7.46 -12.68 -0.50
N ALA A 98 -6.91 -12.49 0.68
CA ALA A 98 -7.00 -11.27 1.47
C ALA A 98 -5.62 -10.60 1.60
N HIS A 99 -5.61 -9.27 1.71
CA HIS A 99 -4.39 -8.46 1.70
C HIS A 99 -4.37 -7.49 2.88
N ASP A 100 -3.32 -7.53 3.68
CA ASP A 100 -3.05 -6.65 4.81
C ASP A 100 -4.19 -6.56 5.85
N TRP A 101 -4.04 -5.70 6.82
CA TRP A 101 -4.98 -5.55 7.92
C TRP A 101 -6.40 -5.16 7.46
N GLN A 102 -6.51 -4.44 6.35
CA GLN A 102 -7.80 -3.99 5.82
C GLN A 102 -8.74 -5.16 5.47
N THR A 103 -8.18 -6.30 5.14
CA THR A 103 -8.95 -7.52 4.83
C THR A 103 -8.61 -8.69 5.76
N GLY A 104 -7.90 -8.43 6.85
CA GLY A 104 -7.49 -9.43 7.84
C GLY A 104 -8.67 -10.17 8.49
N LEU A 105 -9.86 -9.56 8.52
CA LEU A 105 -11.07 -10.21 9.01
C LEU A 105 -11.66 -11.24 8.03
N VAL A 106 -11.27 -11.25 6.76
CA VAL A 106 -11.81 -12.22 5.78
C VAL A 106 -11.50 -13.67 6.18
N PRO A 107 -10.25 -14.06 6.47
CA PRO A 107 -9.96 -15.42 6.98
C PRO A 107 -10.66 -15.74 8.30
N VAL A 108 -10.75 -14.74 9.20
CA VAL A 108 -11.46 -14.89 10.49
C VAL A 108 -12.92 -15.26 10.26
N LEU A 109 -13.62 -14.49 9.43
CA LEU A 109 -15.03 -14.72 9.12
C LEU A 109 -15.26 -16.09 8.45
N LEU A 110 -14.37 -16.52 7.56
CA LEU A 110 -14.44 -17.85 6.94
C LEU A 110 -14.39 -18.97 7.98
N ARG A 111 -13.61 -18.82 9.04
CA ARG A 111 -13.42 -19.84 10.10
C ARG A 111 -14.36 -19.69 11.29
N THR A 112 -15.12 -18.60 11.36
CA THR A 112 -16.11 -18.35 12.43
C THR A 112 -17.52 -18.34 11.84
N ARG A 113 -17.95 -17.24 11.24
CA ARG A 113 -19.31 -17.02 10.75
C ARG A 113 -19.76 -18.02 9.66
N TYR A 114 -18.86 -18.35 8.73
CA TYR A 114 -19.15 -19.26 7.62
C TYR A 114 -18.71 -20.69 7.87
N SER A 115 -18.22 -21.02 9.06
CA SER A 115 -17.70 -22.34 9.42
C SER A 115 -18.75 -23.45 9.41
N ALA A 116 -20.02 -23.11 9.66
CA ALA A 116 -21.14 -24.07 9.65
C ALA A 116 -21.56 -24.46 8.23
N ASP A 117 -21.25 -23.66 7.21
CA ASP A 117 -21.57 -23.95 5.83
C ASP A 117 -20.59 -24.97 5.25
N PRO A 118 -21.08 -26.15 4.74
CA PRO A 118 -20.19 -27.22 4.27
C PRO A 118 -19.37 -26.84 3.03
N VAL A 119 -19.78 -25.85 2.25
CA VAL A 119 -19.04 -25.34 1.09
C VAL A 119 -17.97 -24.36 1.57
N TRP A 120 -18.40 -23.33 2.31
CA TRP A 120 -17.53 -22.20 2.70
C TRP A 120 -16.41 -22.61 3.64
N ARG A 121 -16.65 -23.54 4.57
CA ARG A 121 -15.60 -24.05 5.47
C ARG A 121 -14.43 -24.73 4.76
N ARG A 122 -14.61 -25.15 3.50
CA ARG A 122 -13.60 -25.85 2.69
C ARG A 122 -12.86 -24.92 1.74
N ILE A 123 -13.32 -23.69 1.56
CA ILE A 123 -12.65 -22.73 0.67
C ILE A 123 -11.33 -22.32 1.32
N PRO A 124 -10.19 -22.57 0.66
CA PRO A 124 -8.90 -22.16 1.18
C PRO A 124 -8.75 -20.64 1.13
N SER A 125 -8.09 -20.12 2.14
CA SER A 125 -7.76 -18.70 2.27
C SER A 125 -6.26 -18.48 2.13
N LEU A 126 -5.91 -17.48 1.33
CA LEU A 126 -4.57 -16.95 1.19
C LEU A 126 -4.55 -15.55 1.81
N PHE A 127 -3.54 -15.24 2.61
CA PHE A 127 -3.36 -13.93 3.20
C PHE A 127 -1.97 -13.37 2.86
N THR A 128 -1.93 -12.20 2.24
CA THR A 128 -0.66 -11.52 1.89
C THR A 128 -0.38 -10.37 2.83
N ILE A 129 0.81 -10.37 3.41
CA ILE A 129 1.37 -9.29 4.22
C ILE A 129 2.25 -8.44 3.31
N HIS A 130 1.80 -7.20 3.00
CA HIS A 130 2.59 -6.26 2.22
C HIS A 130 3.52 -5.42 3.10
N ASN A 131 3.04 -5.02 4.30
CA ASN A 131 3.87 -4.33 5.28
C ASN A 131 3.36 -4.61 6.70
N LEU A 132 4.14 -5.35 7.47
CA LEU A 132 3.81 -5.80 8.82
C LEU A 132 3.68 -4.64 9.84
N ALA A 133 4.30 -3.49 9.57
CA ALA A 133 4.21 -2.31 10.44
C ALA A 133 2.79 -1.72 10.54
N TYR A 134 1.91 -2.06 9.61
CA TYR A 134 0.51 -1.63 9.61
C TYR A 134 -0.39 -2.79 10.02
N GLN A 135 -0.84 -2.80 11.27
CA GLN A 135 -1.51 -3.95 11.86
C GLN A 135 -3.03 -3.82 12.00
N GLY A 136 -3.57 -2.60 11.87
CA GLY A 136 -4.99 -2.38 12.13
C GLY A 136 -5.35 -2.78 13.56
N VAL A 137 -4.75 -2.07 14.52
CA VAL A 137 -4.96 -2.30 15.95
C VAL A 137 -6.08 -1.41 16.45
N PHE A 138 -7.05 -2.02 17.12
CA PHE A 138 -8.27 -1.36 17.60
C PHE A 138 -8.60 -1.79 19.04
N PRO A 139 -9.39 -1.00 19.79
CA PRO A 139 -9.86 -1.39 21.12
C PRO A 139 -10.61 -2.73 21.11
N ALA A 140 -10.55 -3.48 22.21
CA ALA A 140 -11.17 -4.82 22.34
C ALA A 140 -12.69 -4.80 22.11
N GLU A 141 -13.35 -3.70 22.44
CA GLU A 141 -14.80 -3.46 22.23
C GLU A 141 -15.21 -3.52 20.76
N THR A 142 -14.24 -3.38 19.87
CA THR A 142 -14.42 -3.50 18.42
C THR A 142 -15.02 -4.86 18.03
N LEU A 143 -14.71 -5.95 18.75
CA LEU A 143 -15.27 -7.27 18.48
C LEU A 143 -16.80 -7.25 18.49
N SER A 144 -17.41 -6.64 19.50
CA SER A 144 -18.87 -6.54 19.58
C SER A 144 -19.46 -5.66 18.48
N ALA A 145 -18.78 -4.57 18.12
CA ALA A 145 -19.19 -3.71 17.02
C ALA A 145 -19.15 -4.39 15.65
N LEU A 146 -18.42 -5.50 15.54
CA LEU A 146 -18.26 -6.30 14.31
C LEU A 146 -19.04 -7.61 14.33
N ASP A 147 -19.88 -7.87 15.34
CA ASP A 147 -20.55 -9.15 15.60
C ASP A 147 -19.56 -10.33 15.70
N LEU A 148 -18.38 -10.09 16.26
CA LEU A 148 -17.37 -11.09 16.53
C LEU A 148 -17.42 -11.49 18.00
N GLY A 149 -17.28 -12.79 18.27
CA GLY A 149 -17.33 -13.33 19.63
C GLY A 149 -16.13 -12.93 20.47
N SER A 150 -16.35 -12.79 21.79
CA SER A 150 -15.30 -12.43 22.76
C SER A 150 -14.19 -13.51 22.87
N GLU A 151 -14.44 -14.75 22.46
CA GLU A 151 -13.45 -15.82 22.39
C GLU A 151 -12.30 -15.51 21.44
N LEU A 152 -12.52 -14.59 20.49
CA LEU A 152 -11.48 -14.10 19.58
C LEU A 152 -10.50 -13.14 20.25
N LEU A 153 -10.79 -12.64 21.46
CA LEU A 153 -9.82 -11.90 22.26
C LEU A 153 -8.91 -12.88 23.00
N SER A 154 -8.12 -13.61 22.24
CA SER A 154 -7.22 -14.66 22.75
C SER A 154 -5.93 -14.68 21.93
N ILE A 155 -4.91 -15.39 22.44
CA ILE A 155 -3.61 -15.50 21.77
C ILE A 155 -3.71 -16.14 20.38
N ASP A 156 -4.62 -17.10 20.24
CA ASP A 156 -4.91 -17.78 18.96
C ASP A 156 -5.95 -17.03 18.11
N GLY A 157 -6.45 -15.92 18.62
CA GLY A 157 -7.43 -15.05 17.96
C GLY A 157 -6.81 -13.76 17.42
N LEU A 158 -7.43 -12.64 17.77
CA LEU A 158 -7.05 -11.29 17.34
C LEU A 158 -6.36 -10.48 18.45
N GLU A 159 -6.28 -11.01 19.69
CA GLU A 159 -5.71 -10.27 20.82
C GLU A 159 -4.27 -9.81 20.54
N PHE A 160 -4.00 -8.54 20.76
CA PHE A 160 -2.68 -7.93 20.61
C PHE A 160 -2.53 -6.80 21.65
N TRP A 161 -1.80 -7.06 22.73
CA TRP A 161 -1.58 -6.12 23.83
C TRP A 161 -2.88 -5.53 24.42
N ASN A 162 -3.83 -6.41 24.77
CA ASN A 162 -5.19 -6.08 25.24
C ASN A 162 -6.06 -5.33 24.23
N GLN A 163 -5.67 -5.33 22.98
CA GLN A 163 -6.42 -4.77 21.84
C GLN A 163 -6.67 -5.89 20.82
N VAL A 164 -7.27 -5.57 19.69
CA VAL A 164 -7.45 -6.50 18.56
C VAL A 164 -6.63 -6.03 17.37
N SER A 165 -5.86 -6.94 16.76
CA SER A 165 -5.16 -6.70 15.51
C SER A 165 -5.83 -7.48 14.38
N PHE A 166 -6.29 -6.77 13.34
CA PHE A 166 -6.88 -7.42 12.17
C PHE A 166 -5.82 -8.18 11.37
N LEU A 167 -4.60 -7.64 11.31
CA LEU A 167 -3.48 -8.33 10.65
C LEU A 167 -3.18 -9.66 11.34
N LYS A 168 -3.12 -9.65 12.69
CA LYS A 168 -2.94 -10.89 13.47
C LYS A 168 -4.05 -11.90 13.20
N GLY A 169 -5.31 -11.43 13.12
CA GLY A 169 -6.44 -12.27 12.72
C GLY A 169 -6.22 -12.92 11.35
N GLY A 170 -5.81 -12.14 10.36
CA GLY A 170 -5.46 -12.65 9.03
C GLY A 170 -4.37 -13.72 9.08
N ILE A 171 -3.30 -13.48 9.85
CA ILE A 171 -2.19 -14.43 10.03
C ILE A 171 -2.65 -15.71 10.73
N ASN A 172 -3.44 -15.62 11.80
CA ASN A 172 -3.88 -16.80 12.55
C ASN A 172 -4.84 -17.70 11.77
N PHE A 173 -5.80 -17.11 11.05
CA PHE A 173 -6.93 -17.82 10.48
C PHE A 173 -6.77 -18.22 9.00
N ALA A 174 -5.81 -17.64 8.27
CA ALA A 174 -5.56 -18.04 6.88
C ALA A 174 -4.92 -19.42 6.77
N ASP A 175 -5.21 -20.16 5.71
CA ASP A 175 -4.59 -21.45 5.44
C ASP A 175 -3.14 -21.29 4.97
N THR A 176 -2.89 -20.28 4.14
CA THR A 176 -1.57 -19.98 3.57
C THR A 176 -1.25 -18.50 3.71
N LEU A 177 0.01 -18.20 3.98
CA LEU A 177 0.53 -16.85 4.14
C LEU A 177 1.54 -16.54 3.03
N THR A 178 1.45 -15.35 2.49
CA THR A 178 2.52 -14.81 1.63
C THR A 178 2.97 -13.45 2.11
N THR A 179 4.19 -13.09 1.72
CA THR A 179 4.69 -11.72 1.82
C THR A 179 5.48 -11.38 0.56
N VAL A 180 5.86 -10.13 0.42
CA VAL A 180 6.26 -9.53 -0.86
C VAL A 180 7.73 -9.67 -1.22
N SER A 181 8.51 -10.43 -0.46
CA SER A 181 9.84 -10.89 -0.88
C SER A 181 10.35 -12.07 -0.04
N PRO A 182 11.26 -12.90 -0.57
CA PRO A 182 11.93 -13.95 0.22
C PRO A 182 12.79 -13.41 1.36
N ALA A 183 13.36 -12.21 1.20
CA ALA A 183 14.10 -11.52 2.27
C ALA A 183 13.15 -11.12 3.39
N TYR A 184 12.08 -10.42 3.06
CA TYR A 184 11.10 -9.96 4.02
C TYR A 184 10.41 -11.11 4.77
N ALA A 185 10.15 -12.25 4.11
CA ALA A 185 9.64 -13.45 4.79
C ALA A 185 10.58 -13.97 5.89
N ARG A 186 11.90 -13.71 5.82
CA ARG A 186 12.86 -14.02 6.88
C ARG A 186 12.92 -12.92 7.93
N GLU A 187 12.93 -11.66 7.52
CA GLU A 187 13.05 -10.47 8.37
C GLU A 187 11.88 -10.37 9.36
N ILE A 188 10.63 -10.50 8.90
CA ILE A 188 9.44 -10.39 9.76
C ILE A 188 9.33 -11.49 10.83
N ARG A 189 10.18 -12.51 10.80
CA ARG A 189 10.30 -13.54 11.83
C ARG A 189 11.37 -13.22 12.87
N THR A 190 11.95 -12.04 12.84
CA THR A 190 12.96 -11.59 13.80
C THR A 190 12.38 -10.49 14.71
N PRO A 191 12.88 -10.32 15.94
CA PRO A 191 12.43 -9.24 16.83
C PRO A 191 12.62 -7.84 16.26
N GLU A 192 13.58 -7.65 15.35
CA GLU A 192 13.89 -6.36 14.75
C GLU A 192 12.82 -5.87 13.78
N TYR A 193 12.18 -6.81 13.02
CA TYR A 193 11.20 -6.46 11.97
C TYR A 193 9.84 -7.16 12.16
N GLY A 194 9.67 -7.92 13.23
CA GLY A 194 8.45 -8.69 13.49
C GLY A 194 7.31 -7.90 14.11
N GLU A 195 7.56 -6.65 14.51
CA GLU A 195 6.53 -5.72 15.04
C GLU A 195 5.67 -6.34 16.17
N GLY A 196 6.27 -7.23 16.97
CA GLY A 196 5.59 -7.97 18.04
C GLY A 196 4.80 -9.21 17.56
N LEU A 197 4.87 -9.55 16.28
CA LEU A 197 4.25 -10.74 15.69
C LEU A 197 5.28 -11.80 15.25
N GLU A 198 6.58 -11.59 15.53
CA GLU A 198 7.65 -12.51 15.13
C GLU A 198 7.44 -13.94 15.65
N GLY A 199 6.99 -14.07 16.90
CA GLY A 199 6.70 -15.39 17.50
C GLY A 199 5.60 -16.13 16.76
N LEU A 200 4.53 -15.43 16.38
CA LEU A 200 3.44 -15.98 15.57
C LEU A 200 3.93 -16.36 14.16
N LEU A 201 4.72 -15.50 13.53
CA LEU A 201 5.25 -15.73 12.17
C LEU A 201 6.28 -16.87 12.15
N VAL A 202 7.05 -17.08 13.23
CA VAL A 202 7.88 -18.27 13.40
C VAL A 202 7.01 -19.52 13.56
N HIS A 203 5.94 -19.47 14.35
CA HIS A 203 4.99 -20.59 14.48
C HIS A 203 4.35 -20.95 13.14
N ARG A 204 3.97 -19.95 12.34
CA ARG A 204 3.32 -20.09 11.03
C ARG A 204 4.29 -20.20 9.84
N GLN A 205 5.60 -20.31 10.08
CA GLN A 205 6.62 -20.28 9.01
C GLN A 205 6.47 -21.37 7.94
N HIS A 206 5.86 -22.51 8.30
CA HIS A 206 5.65 -23.64 7.40
C HIS A 206 4.61 -23.37 6.29
N VAL A 207 3.78 -22.34 6.47
CA VAL A 207 2.79 -21.87 5.48
C VAL A 207 3.10 -20.46 4.94
N LEU A 208 4.23 -19.86 5.36
CA LEU A 208 4.64 -18.53 4.93
C LEU A 208 5.64 -18.61 3.77
N THR A 209 5.29 -17.96 2.65
CA THR A 209 6.16 -17.88 1.46
C THR A 209 6.39 -16.43 1.06
N GLY A 210 7.64 -16.04 0.81
CA GLY A 210 7.99 -14.74 0.23
C GLY A 210 7.96 -14.80 -1.30
N ILE A 211 7.14 -13.97 -1.92
CA ILE A 211 7.00 -13.86 -3.38
C ILE A 211 7.30 -12.42 -3.76
N LEU A 212 8.34 -12.21 -4.57
CA LEU A 212 8.70 -10.87 -5.03
C LEU A 212 7.58 -10.29 -5.91
N ASN A 213 7.22 -9.03 -5.67
CA ASN A 213 6.28 -8.34 -6.54
C ASN A 213 6.88 -8.18 -7.95
N GLY A 214 6.02 -8.17 -8.95
CA GLY A 214 6.38 -7.77 -10.30
C GLY A 214 6.25 -6.26 -10.49
N ILE A 215 6.78 -5.77 -11.61
CA ILE A 215 6.55 -4.41 -12.11
C ILE A 215 5.76 -4.49 -13.42
N ASP A 216 4.99 -3.46 -13.69
CA ASP A 216 4.32 -3.28 -14.99
C ASP A 216 5.36 -2.76 -16.00
N THR A 217 5.92 -3.70 -16.79
CA THR A 217 6.95 -3.39 -17.79
C THR A 217 6.42 -2.69 -19.05
N ASP A 218 5.12 -2.55 -19.20
CA ASP A 218 4.51 -1.75 -20.27
C ASP A 218 4.41 -0.29 -19.83
N THR A 219 3.98 -0.05 -18.59
CA THR A 219 3.87 1.28 -18.00
C THR A 219 5.26 1.86 -17.65
N TRP A 220 6.13 1.07 -16.98
CA TRP A 220 7.48 1.49 -16.57
C TRP A 220 8.54 1.07 -17.61
N ASN A 221 8.39 1.53 -18.83
CA ASN A 221 9.27 1.23 -19.93
C ASN A 221 9.79 2.52 -20.59
N PRO A 222 11.06 2.89 -20.41
CA PRO A 222 11.56 4.15 -20.92
C PRO A 222 11.54 4.28 -22.46
N TRP A 223 11.28 3.18 -23.17
CA TRP A 223 11.12 3.21 -24.62
C TRP A 223 9.72 3.67 -25.05
N THR A 224 8.69 3.39 -24.26
CA THR A 224 7.27 3.65 -24.58
C THR A 224 6.58 4.59 -23.60
N ASP A 225 7.27 5.04 -22.56
CA ASP A 225 6.73 5.86 -21.48
C ASP A 225 6.27 7.23 -21.99
N PRO A 226 4.97 7.54 -21.92
CA PRO A 226 4.42 8.80 -22.42
C PRO A 226 4.83 10.03 -21.61
N TYR A 227 5.34 9.85 -20.39
CA TYR A 227 5.79 10.94 -19.53
C TYR A 227 7.22 11.37 -19.85
N LEU A 228 7.98 10.59 -20.63
CA LEU A 228 9.35 10.91 -20.99
C LEU A 228 9.40 11.70 -22.31
N PRO A 229 10.23 12.76 -22.40
CA PRO A 229 10.32 13.61 -23.59
C PRO A 229 11.01 12.94 -24.78
N ALA A 230 11.75 11.86 -24.56
CA ALA A 230 12.38 11.05 -25.59
C ALA A 230 12.58 9.61 -25.09
N PRO A 231 12.40 8.61 -25.96
CA PRO A 231 12.63 7.21 -25.60
C PRO A 231 14.11 6.95 -25.39
N PHE A 232 14.42 5.98 -24.50
CA PHE A 232 15.75 5.43 -24.34
C PHE A 232 15.69 3.95 -23.90
N SER A 233 16.81 3.27 -23.94
CA SER A 233 16.93 1.89 -23.48
C SER A 233 18.30 1.64 -22.88
N ALA A 234 18.54 0.45 -22.30
CA ALA A 234 19.86 0.07 -21.81
C ALA A 234 20.94 0.04 -22.91
N ALA A 235 20.55 -0.18 -24.18
CA ALA A 235 21.48 -0.17 -25.30
C ALA A 235 21.75 1.24 -25.85
N ASP A 236 20.82 2.20 -25.66
CA ASP A 236 20.94 3.58 -26.08
C ASP A 236 20.35 4.52 -25.02
N LEU A 237 21.23 5.18 -24.28
CA LEU A 237 20.90 6.15 -23.25
C LEU A 237 20.75 7.59 -23.81
N GLY A 238 20.82 7.80 -25.12
CA GLY A 238 20.76 9.13 -25.73
C GLY A 238 19.53 9.95 -25.38
N GLY A 239 18.37 9.29 -25.20
CA GLY A 239 17.13 9.91 -24.76
C GLY A 239 17.11 10.37 -23.32
N LYS A 240 17.82 9.68 -22.42
CA LYS A 240 17.86 9.97 -20.97
C LYS A 240 18.26 11.41 -20.64
N ARG A 241 19.16 12.02 -21.42
CA ARG A 241 19.58 13.41 -21.23
C ARG A 241 18.42 14.42 -21.37
N PHE A 242 17.42 14.12 -22.20
CA PHE A 242 16.25 14.99 -22.36
C PHE A 242 15.33 14.86 -21.14
N ALA A 243 15.19 13.66 -20.58
CA ALA A 243 14.46 13.45 -19.33
C ALA A 243 15.14 14.20 -18.17
N LYS A 244 16.48 14.12 -18.04
CA LYS A 244 17.24 14.88 -17.03
C LYS A 244 17.00 16.38 -17.15
N ARG A 245 17.10 16.94 -18.37
CA ARG A 245 16.82 18.36 -18.61
C ARG A 245 15.39 18.75 -18.21
N ALA A 246 14.42 17.92 -18.58
CA ALA A 246 13.02 18.15 -18.26
C ALA A 246 12.77 18.14 -16.73
N VAL A 247 13.44 17.24 -15.98
CA VAL A 247 13.42 17.25 -14.51
C VAL A 247 13.95 18.56 -13.97
N LEU A 248 15.15 19.00 -14.39
CA LEU A 248 15.75 20.25 -13.93
C LEU A 248 14.84 21.44 -14.21
N THR A 249 14.32 21.56 -15.43
CA THR A 249 13.36 22.62 -15.82
C THR A 249 12.08 22.57 -14.97
N ARG A 250 11.53 21.35 -14.71
CA ARG A 250 10.30 21.18 -13.93
C ARG A 250 10.45 21.63 -12.48
N TYR A 251 11.67 21.54 -11.94
CA TYR A 251 12.01 22.00 -10.60
C TYR A 251 12.54 23.43 -10.55
N GLY A 252 12.66 24.12 -11.69
CA GLY A 252 13.23 25.47 -11.76
C GLY A 252 14.74 25.53 -11.46
N LEU A 253 15.42 24.39 -11.62
CA LEU A 253 16.88 24.29 -11.47
C LEU A 253 17.58 24.68 -12.78
N PRO A 254 18.83 25.15 -12.73
CA PRO A 254 19.63 25.40 -13.93
C PRO A 254 19.73 24.14 -14.80
N ASP A 255 19.68 24.34 -16.13
CA ASP A 255 19.75 23.26 -17.13
C ASP A 255 20.81 23.55 -18.23
N ASP A 256 21.73 24.45 -17.93
CA ASP A 256 22.91 24.75 -18.77
C ASP A 256 23.89 23.55 -18.82
N ALA A 257 24.93 23.68 -19.62
CA ALA A 257 25.91 22.61 -19.82
C ALA A 257 26.60 22.17 -18.51
N THR A 258 26.85 23.07 -17.58
CA THR A 258 27.46 22.77 -16.26
C THR A 258 26.49 22.00 -15.37
N ALA A 259 25.23 22.45 -15.28
CA ALA A 259 24.20 21.78 -14.52
C ALA A 259 23.88 20.39 -15.08
N MET A 260 23.83 20.26 -16.41
CA MET A 260 23.63 18.97 -17.09
C MET A 260 24.78 17.98 -16.89
N ALA A 261 26.01 18.45 -16.72
CA ALA A 261 27.17 17.60 -16.43
C ALA A 261 27.21 17.12 -14.95
N ARG A 262 26.57 17.87 -14.03
CA ARG A 262 26.50 17.52 -12.62
C ARG A 262 25.57 16.31 -12.41
N PRO A 263 25.93 15.34 -11.53
CA PRO A 263 25.01 14.23 -11.18
C PRO A 263 23.67 14.75 -10.67
N LEU A 264 22.57 14.18 -11.16
CA LEU A 264 21.21 14.39 -10.67
C LEU A 264 20.79 13.22 -9.80
N ILE A 265 20.50 13.47 -8.54
CA ILE A 265 20.05 12.48 -7.57
C ILE A 265 18.55 12.67 -7.37
N GLY A 266 17.77 11.66 -7.71
CA GLY A 266 16.32 11.63 -7.55
C GLY A 266 15.88 10.88 -6.30
N MET A 267 14.79 11.32 -5.69
CA MET A 267 14.10 10.60 -4.62
C MET A 267 12.59 10.72 -4.85
N VAL A 268 11.91 9.58 -4.97
CA VAL A 268 10.44 9.49 -5.03
C VAL A 268 9.99 8.54 -3.94
N SER A 269 9.36 9.04 -2.88
CA SER A 269 8.90 8.17 -1.78
C SER A 269 7.93 8.88 -0.84
N ARG A 270 7.28 8.10 0.04
CA ARG A 270 6.66 8.67 1.23
C ARG A 270 7.74 9.25 2.14
N LEU A 271 7.51 10.46 2.65
CA LEU A 271 8.46 11.13 3.55
C LEU A 271 8.20 10.73 5.00
N VAL A 272 8.60 9.50 5.34
CA VAL A 272 8.39 8.87 6.67
C VAL A 272 9.68 8.25 7.20
N GLY A 273 9.75 7.99 8.52
CA GLY A 273 10.94 7.45 9.15
C GLY A 273 11.41 6.11 8.56
N GLN A 274 10.49 5.21 8.14
CA GLN A 274 10.82 3.96 7.45
C GLN A 274 11.72 4.17 6.22
N LYS A 275 11.54 5.29 5.51
CA LYS A 275 12.32 5.65 4.31
C LYS A 275 13.68 6.27 4.63
N GLY A 276 14.12 6.24 5.90
CA GLY A 276 15.45 6.69 6.32
C GLY A 276 15.64 8.19 6.23
N LEU A 277 14.56 8.98 6.32
CA LEU A 277 14.63 10.45 6.23
C LEU A 277 15.38 11.07 7.41
N ASP A 278 15.45 10.39 8.53
CA ASP A 278 16.30 10.75 9.67
C ASP A 278 17.79 10.65 9.32
N LEU A 279 18.22 9.64 8.56
CA LEU A 279 19.59 9.53 8.05
C LEU A 279 19.91 10.67 7.09
N VAL A 280 18.96 11.04 6.22
CA VAL A 280 19.10 12.21 5.34
C VAL A 280 19.24 13.49 6.17
N TRP A 281 18.45 13.64 7.23
CA TRP A 281 18.54 14.78 8.14
C TRP A 281 19.90 14.89 8.80
N GLU A 282 20.43 13.80 9.34
CA GLU A 282 21.73 13.74 9.98
C GLU A 282 22.85 14.05 8.96
N GLY A 283 22.75 13.48 7.75
CA GLY A 283 23.70 13.65 6.66
C GLY A 283 23.52 14.92 5.80
N ARG A 284 22.54 15.78 6.08
CA ARG A 284 22.15 16.91 5.21
C ARG A 284 23.29 17.86 4.84
N GLY A 285 24.20 18.09 5.78
CA GLY A 285 25.38 18.93 5.52
C GLY A 285 26.33 18.32 4.49
N ALA A 286 26.55 17.01 4.56
CA ALA A 286 27.36 16.29 3.60
C ALA A 286 26.66 16.23 2.23
N LEU A 287 25.37 15.99 2.18
CA LEU A 287 24.58 16.03 0.94
C LEU A 287 24.63 17.40 0.27
N ALA A 288 24.46 18.47 1.03
CA ALA A 288 24.53 19.83 0.53
C ALA A 288 25.94 20.23 0.03
N ALA A 289 26.99 19.59 0.56
CA ALA A 289 28.37 19.81 0.12
C ALA A 289 28.75 19.07 -1.15
N MET A 290 27.97 18.06 -1.57
CA MET A 290 28.24 17.31 -2.80
C MET A 290 28.07 18.19 -4.04
N ASP A 291 28.91 18.00 -5.05
CA ASP A 291 28.70 18.58 -6.38
C ASP A 291 27.66 17.79 -7.18
N ALA A 292 26.44 17.80 -6.67
CA ALA A 292 25.28 17.11 -7.24
C ALA A 292 24.04 18.01 -7.16
N ALA A 293 23.06 17.74 -8.02
CA ALA A 293 21.72 18.27 -7.90
C ALA A 293 20.81 17.20 -7.28
N PHE A 294 19.84 17.63 -6.49
CA PHE A 294 18.87 16.75 -5.83
C PHE A 294 17.45 17.17 -6.22
N VAL A 295 16.60 16.20 -6.53
CA VAL A 295 15.17 16.41 -6.74
C VAL A 295 14.37 15.40 -5.91
N VAL A 296 13.40 15.92 -5.18
CA VAL A 296 12.59 15.12 -4.25
C VAL A 296 11.11 15.30 -4.57
N LEU A 297 10.41 14.19 -4.71
CA LEU A 297 8.96 14.11 -4.83
C LEU A 297 8.42 13.20 -3.73
N GLY A 298 7.47 13.69 -2.95
CA GLY A 298 6.80 12.88 -1.94
C GLY A 298 6.05 13.69 -0.91
N SER A 299 5.30 13.01 -0.06
CA SER A 299 4.60 13.60 1.08
C SER A 299 4.64 12.65 2.27
N GLY A 300 4.42 13.16 3.48
CA GLY A 300 4.44 12.33 4.67
C GLY A 300 4.45 13.13 5.97
N GLU A 301 5.41 12.85 6.84
CA GLU A 301 5.56 13.53 8.10
C GLU A 301 6.04 14.98 7.89
N ARG A 302 5.34 15.91 8.50
CA ARG A 302 5.59 17.36 8.36
C ARG A 302 7.05 17.75 8.59
N ARG A 303 7.71 17.14 9.59
CA ARG A 303 9.15 17.42 9.89
C ARG A 303 10.08 17.13 8.71
N TYR A 304 9.80 16.06 7.93
CA TYR A 304 10.62 15.72 6.77
C TYR A 304 10.28 16.57 5.54
N GLU A 305 9.02 16.95 5.38
CA GLU A 305 8.62 17.89 4.34
C GLU A 305 9.27 19.27 4.56
N GLU A 306 9.26 19.78 5.80
CA GLU A 306 9.89 21.03 6.19
C GLU A 306 11.41 20.95 6.00
N MET A 307 12.05 19.86 6.44
CA MET A 307 13.48 19.63 6.22
C MET A 307 13.89 19.81 4.74
N TRP A 308 13.16 19.16 3.85
CA TRP A 308 13.47 19.24 2.41
C TRP A 308 13.20 20.63 1.83
N ARG A 309 12.14 21.32 2.27
CA ARG A 309 11.86 22.71 1.87
C ARG A 309 12.97 23.65 2.32
N ASP A 310 13.47 23.51 3.56
CA ASP A 310 14.57 24.31 4.10
C ASP A 310 15.87 24.09 3.32
N LEU A 311 16.18 22.82 2.99
CA LEU A 311 17.34 22.50 2.15
C LEU A 311 17.22 23.10 0.74
N ALA A 312 16.05 23.04 0.13
CA ALA A 312 15.80 23.65 -1.18
C ALA A 312 15.92 25.18 -1.12
N ALA A 313 15.40 25.82 -0.08
CA ALA A 313 15.53 27.26 0.13
C ALA A 313 16.99 27.70 0.34
N ALA A 314 17.77 26.88 1.05
CA ALA A 314 19.18 27.13 1.27
C ALA A 314 20.06 26.92 0.01
N HIS A 315 19.62 26.02 -0.89
CA HIS A 315 20.37 25.62 -2.09
C HIS A 315 19.52 25.67 -3.37
N PRO A 316 18.91 26.81 -3.73
CA PRO A 316 17.85 26.90 -4.75
C PRO A 316 18.32 26.57 -6.18
N THR A 317 19.65 26.54 -6.43
CA THR A 317 20.22 26.16 -7.75
C THR A 317 20.57 24.67 -7.85
N ARG A 318 20.42 23.90 -6.75
CA ARG A 318 20.85 22.50 -6.70
C ARG A 318 19.83 21.55 -6.09
N ILE A 319 18.92 22.05 -5.26
CA ILE A 319 17.95 21.20 -4.58
C ILE A 319 16.53 21.64 -4.93
N GLY A 320 15.78 20.76 -5.56
CA GLY A 320 14.38 20.96 -5.89
C GLY A 320 13.48 20.01 -5.09
N VAL A 321 12.39 20.54 -4.53
CA VAL A 321 11.45 19.74 -3.72
C VAL A 321 10.03 19.99 -4.16
N ARG A 322 9.28 18.91 -4.33
CA ARG A 322 7.84 18.97 -4.55
C ARG A 322 7.15 18.05 -3.54
N VAL A 323 6.35 18.65 -2.67
CA VAL A 323 5.56 17.90 -1.70
C VAL A 323 4.22 17.54 -2.31
N GLY A 324 3.91 16.27 -2.36
CA GLY A 324 2.69 15.73 -2.94
C GLY A 324 2.93 14.45 -3.75
N PHE A 325 1.90 14.08 -4.49
CA PHE A 325 1.91 12.97 -5.45
C PHE A 325 1.75 13.52 -6.87
N ASP A 326 2.62 13.11 -7.78
CA ASP A 326 2.57 13.46 -9.21
C ASP A 326 3.20 12.30 -9.98
N GLU A 327 2.34 11.46 -10.60
CA GLU A 327 2.76 10.24 -11.29
C GLU A 327 3.69 10.55 -12.47
N GLY A 328 3.31 11.51 -13.31
CA GLY A 328 4.14 11.88 -14.46
C GLY A 328 5.50 12.44 -14.04
N LEU A 329 5.56 13.16 -12.91
CA LEU A 329 6.82 13.64 -12.37
C LEU A 329 7.65 12.51 -11.76
N ALA A 330 7.03 11.49 -11.17
CA ALA A 330 7.73 10.30 -10.68
C ALA A 330 8.43 9.58 -11.84
N HIS A 331 7.72 9.27 -12.92
CA HIS A 331 8.29 8.70 -14.15
C HIS A 331 9.45 9.55 -14.69
N LEU A 332 9.25 10.85 -14.74
CA LEU A 332 10.28 11.77 -15.24
C LEU A 332 11.54 11.78 -14.36
N ILE A 333 11.39 11.73 -13.03
CA ILE A 333 12.52 11.66 -12.09
C ILE A 333 13.27 10.34 -12.25
N GLU A 334 12.58 9.21 -12.25
CA GLU A 334 13.19 7.89 -12.39
C GLU A 334 13.88 7.74 -13.74
N GLY A 335 13.25 8.21 -14.82
CA GLY A 335 13.86 8.24 -16.15
C GLY A 335 15.03 9.22 -16.29
N GLY A 336 15.01 10.34 -15.57
CA GLY A 336 15.98 11.44 -15.73
C GLY A 336 17.14 11.45 -14.76
N ALA A 337 16.98 10.92 -13.53
CA ALA A 337 18.03 10.93 -12.51
C ALA A 337 19.20 10.01 -12.91
N ASP A 338 20.42 10.45 -12.55
CA ASP A 338 21.63 9.63 -12.72
C ASP A 338 21.78 8.62 -11.58
N LEU A 339 21.30 9.00 -10.39
CA LEU A 339 21.31 8.20 -9.17
C LEU A 339 19.94 8.29 -8.51
N PHE A 340 19.50 7.23 -7.85
CA PHE A 340 18.27 7.22 -7.07
C PHE A 340 18.58 7.03 -5.58
N LEU A 341 18.12 7.97 -4.74
CA LEU A 341 18.35 7.95 -3.29
C LEU A 341 17.24 7.17 -2.59
N MET A 342 17.58 6.05 -1.99
CA MET A 342 16.64 5.17 -1.30
C MET A 342 17.26 4.66 0.01
N PRO A 343 17.38 5.52 1.05
CA PRO A 343 18.07 5.20 2.30
C PRO A 343 17.19 4.44 3.30
N SER A 344 16.18 3.73 2.81
CA SER A 344 15.19 3.05 3.63
C SER A 344 15.82 2.13 4.66
N ARG A 345 15.29 2.12 5.89
CA ARG A 345 15.70 1.21 6.94
C ARG A 345 15.34 -0.22 6.64
N PHE A 346 14.18 -0.42 6.04
CA PHE A 346 13.75 -1.70 5.47
C PHE A 346 12.76 -1.45 4.32
N GLU A 347 12.75 -2.39 3.38
CA GLU A 347 11.80 -2.42 2.27
C GLU A 347 11.20 -3.82 2.17
N PRO A 348 9.89 -3.98 2.37
CA PRO A 348 9.25 -5.27 2.20
C PRO A 348 9.50 -5.89 0.82
N CYS A 349 9.38 -5.10 -0.24
CA CYS A 349 9.71 -5.47 -1.60
C CYS A 349 10.71 -4.50 -2.25
N GLY A 350 10.43 -3.18 -2.19
CA GLY A 350 11.26 -2.15 -2.81
C GLY A 350 11.03 -2.04 -4.31
N LEU A 351 9.81 -1.73 -4.75
CA LEU A 351 9.45 -1.61 -6.17
C LEU A 351 10.36 -0.63 -6.93
N ASN A 352 10.74 0.48 -6.30
CA ASN A 352 11.66 1.46 -6.91
C ASN A 352 13.09 0.92 -7.15
N GLN A 353 13.41 -0.28 -6.65
CA GLN A 353 14.70 -0.93 -6.90
C GLN A 353 14.69 -1.77 -8.19
N MET A 354 13.52 -2.06 -8.72
CA MET A 354 13.30 -2.89 -9.91
C MET A 354 13.05 -2.05 -11.15
#